data_fdc77219f83baea325e37dd4acf116c9
#
_entry.id   fdc77219f83baea325e37dd4acf116c9
#
_cell.length_a   1.000
_cell.length_b   1.000
_cell.length_c   1.000
_cell.angle_alpha   90.00
_cell.angle_beta   90.00
_cell.angle_gamma   90.00
#
_symmetry.space_group_name_H-M   'P 1'
#
loop_
_entity.id
_entity.type
_entity.pdbx_description
1 polymer ?
#
loop_
_entity_poly.entity_id
_entity_poly.type
_entity_poly.pdbx_seq_one_letter_code
_entity_poly.pdbx_strand_id
1 'polypeptide(L)'
;TVFKGYNDGTDFYFAFEVTDEDVVLDKDWKDDESTVDIEDRVELFFAGGAIDKPTTSGMPLYYGIEVDPDGRVHDYSIKYYRHFDSKWKLDGLETKGKVTDTGYVAEGKIPLKSLEDLKLINNDVMCAGVYRAEFSTPEKDGDDPIMEWISWVDPKTEEPDFHVNSSFGEFRFLK
;
A
#
# COMPACT_ATOMS: atom_id res chain seq x y z
N THR A 1 5.69 -11.77 -5.21
CA THR A 1 5.11 -10.47 -5.60
C THR A 1 6.10 -9.66 -6.41
N VAL A 2 5.65 -9.04 -7.49
CA VAL A 2 6.45 -8.13 -8.34
C VAL A 2 5.73 -6.79 -8.38
N PHE A 3 6.43 -5.72 -7.99
CA PHE A 3 5.95 -4.34 -8.11
C PHE A 3 6.55 -3.68 -9.35
N LYS A 4 5.75 -2.91 -10.06
CA LYS A 4 6.16 -2.08 -11.20
C LYS A 4 5.60 -0.67 -11.03
N GLY A 5 6.43 0.33 -11.29
CA GLY A 5 6.03 1.74 -11.31
C GLY A 5 6.51 2.44 -12.56
N TYR A 6 5.68 3.32 -13.11
CA TYR A 6 5.99 4.13 -14.28
C TYR A 6 5.29 5.49 -14.18
N ASN A 7 5.89 6.54 -14.73
CA ASN A 7 5.20 7.82 -14.92
C ASN A 7 5.33 8.29 -16.37
N ASP A 8 4.30 8.96 -16.88
CA ASP A 8 4.26 9.52 -18.23
C ASP A 8 4.38 11.06 -18.24
N GLY A 9 4.67 11.64 -17.08
CA GLY A 9 4.74 13.09 -16.86
C GLY A 9 3.39 13.71 -16.48
N THR A 10 2.31 12.96 -16.46
CA THR A 10 0.97 13.38 -16.04
C THR A 10 0.48 12.53 -14.88
N ASP A 11 0.60 11.22 -15.01
CA ASP A 11 0.16 10.23 -14.05
C ASP A 11 1.32 9.32 -13.61
N PHE A 12 1.27 8.87 -12.37
CA PHE A 12 2.04 7.74 -11.86
C PHE A 12 1.20 6.48 -11.94
N TYR A 13 1.68 5.49 -12.66
CA TYR A 13 1.06 4.17 -12.80
C TYR A 13 1.79 3.16 -11.92
N PHE A 14 1.04 2.28 -11.30
CA PHE A 14 1.59 1.17 -10.54
C PHE A 14 0.89 -0.14 -10.87
N ALA A 15 1.61 -1.25 -10.72
CA ALA A 15 1.06 -2.59 -10.82
C ALA A 15 1.76 -3.54 -9.86
N PHE A 16 0.99 -4.44 -9.29
CA PHE A 16 1.45 -5.59 -8.54
C PHE A 16 1.03 -6.86 -9.27
N GLU A 17 2.00 -7.74 -9.51
CA GLU A 17 1.75 -9.11 -9.97
C GLU A 17 2.04 -10.03 -8.78
N VAL A 18 1.01 -10.66 -8.27
CA VAL A 18 1.06 -11.49 -7.08
C VAL A 18 0.87 -12.95 -7.47
N THR A 19 1.81 -13.80 -7.07
CA THR A 19 1.64 -15.25 -7.11
C THR A 19 1.11 -15.69 -5.77
N ASP A 20 -0.02 -16.39 -5.78
CA ASP A 20 -0.77 -16.81 -4.62
C ASP A 20 -1.67 -18.00 -4.99
N GLU A 21 -1.61 -19.06 -4.20
CA GLU A 21 -2.39 -20.28 -4.44
C GLU A 21 -3.75 -20.25 -3.71
N ASP A 22 -3.94 -19.32 -2.76
CA ASP A 22 -5.12 -19.24 -1.90
C ASP A 22 -5.57 -17.78 -1.68
N VAL A 23 -6.02 -17.13 -2.76
CA VAL A 23 -6.46 -15.73 -2.69
C VAL A 23 -7.68 -15.57 -1.79
N VAL A 24 -7.48 -14.91 -0.64
CA VAL A 24 -8.53 -14.59 0.32
C VAL A 24 -9.12 -13.21 0.01
N LEU A 25 -10.42 -13.18 -0.27
CA LEU A 25 -11.14 -11.98 -0.67
C LEU A 25 -12.50 -11.92 0.00
N ASP A 26 -12.76 -10.84 0.74
CA ASP A 26 -14.08 -10.60 1.34
C ASP A 26 -15.09 -10.15 0.27
N LYS A 27 -16.24 -10.81 0.23
CA LYS A 27 -17.32 -10.49 -0.69
C LYS A 27 -18.17 -9.31 -0.22
N ASP A 28 -18.21 -9.09 1.08
CA ASP A 28 -19.03 -8.06 1.72
C ASP A 28 -18.20 -6.80 2.03
N TRP A 29 -17.52 -6.28 1.00
CA TRP A 29 -16.65 -5.13 1.11
C TRP A 29 -17.29 -3.95 1.84
N LYS A 30 -16.51 -3.37 2.75
CA LYS A 30 -16.77 -2.07 3.34
C LYS A 30 -15.56 -1.20 3.10
N ASP A 31 -15.78 0.02 2.63
CA ASP A 31 -14.72 1.01 2.43
C ASP A 31 -14.26 1.55 3.80
N ASP A 32 -13.68 0.68 4.60
CA ASP A 32 -13.11 0.95 5.90
C ASP A 32 -12.03 -0.10 6.26
N GLU A 33 -11.28 0.16 7.32
CA GLU A 33 -10.19 -0.70 7.80
C GLU A 33 -10.66 -2.12 8.13
N SER A 34 -11.94 -2.29 8.53
CA SER A 34 -12.44 -3.58 9.00
C SER A 34 -12.52 -4.66 7.91
N THR A 35 -12.55 -4.26 6.64
CA THR A 35 -12.55 -5.22 5.52
C THR A 35 -11.12 -5.57 5.14
N VAL A 36 -10.25 -4.57 4.94
CA VAL A 36 -8.86 -4.81 4.53
C VAL A 36 -8.03 -5.56 5.56
N ASP A 37 -8.47 -5.57 6.81
CA ASP A 37 -7.79 -6.31 7.89
C ASP A 37 -7.92 -7.83 7.79
N ILE A 38 -8.78 -8.36 6.91
CA ILE A 38 -9.11 -9.80 6.85
C ILE A 38 -8.92 -10.41 5.46
N GLU A 39 -8.32 -9.70 4.51
CA GLU A 39 -8.17 -10.15 3.13
C GLU A 39 -6.79 -9.84 2.54
N ASP A 40 -6.46 -10.54 1.45
CA ASP A 40 -5.29 -10.24 0.66
C ASP A 40 -5.34 -8.84 0.11
N ARG A 41 -4.19 -8.16 0.17
CA ARG A 41 -4.05 -6.83 -0.41
C ARG A 41 -2.62 -6.46 -0.68
N VAL A 42 -2.46 -5.51 -1.57
CA VAL A 42 -1.20 -4.81 -1.79
C VAL A 42 -1.32 -3.37 -1.31
N GLU A 43 -0.23 -2.81 -0.83
CA GLU A 43 -0.27 -1.50 -0.20
C GLU A 43 0.84 -0.59 -0.74
N LEU A 44 0.51 0.68 -0.94
CA LEU A 44 1.46 1.75 -1.21
C LEU A 44 1.30 2.85 -0.16
N PHE A 45 2.40 3.17 0.52
CA PHE A 45 2.42 4.32 1.42
C PHE A 45 3.29 5.42 0.85
N PHE A 46 2.91 6.67 1.11
CA PHE A 46 3.58 7.85 0.61
C PHE A 46 3.84 8.86 1.72
N ALA A 47 5.07 9.37 1.79
CA ALA A 47 5.44 10.45 2.69
C ALA A 47 6.22 11.53 1.96
N GLY A 48 6.15 12.77 2.42
CA GLY A 48 6.88 13.88 1.83
C GLY A 48 8.37 13.83 2.14
N GLY A 49 9.21 14.03 1.11
CA GLY A 49 10.65 14.15 1.25
C GLY A 49 11.41 12.83 1.40
N ALA A 50 12.73 12.91 1.50
CA ALA A 50 13.59 11.77 1.78
C ALA A 50 13.57 11.42 3.27
N ILE A 51 13.65 10.14 3.59
CA ILE A 51 13.77 9.68 4.97
C ILE A 51 15.24 9.71 5.37
N ASP A 52 15.64 10.74 6.08
CA ASP A 52 17.04 10.89 6.52
C ASP A 52 17.46 9.88 7.58
N LYS A 53 16.51 9.38 8.38
CA LYS A 53 16.81 8.44 9.46
C LYS A 53 15.63 7.53 9.75
N PRO A 54 15.85 6.22 9.84
CA PRO A 54 14.83 5.29 10.33
C PRO A 54 14.61 5.56 11.83
N THR A 55 13.48 6.15 12.15
CA THR A 55 13.03 6.34 13.53
C THR A 55 11.56 5.98 13.61
N THR A 56 11.13 5.45 14.74
CA THR A 56 9.71 5.22 15.03
C THR A 56 8.95 6.52 15.33
N SER A 57 9.65 7.66 15.34
CA SER A 57 9.06 8.97 15.53
C SER A 57 9.53 9.91 14.43
N GLY A 58 8.65 10.55 13.71
CA GLY A 58 9.06 11.61 12.80
C GLY A 58 8.34 11.70 11.46
N MET A 59 7.36 10.85 11.21
CA MET A 59 6.45 11.05 10.09
C MET A 59 5.17 11.73 10.62
N PRO A 60 5.07 13.07 10.54
CA PRO A 60 3.92 13.75 11.12
C PRO A 60 2.62 13.45 10.38
N LEU A 61 2.70 13.23 9.07
CA LEU A 61 1.58 12.87 8.21
C LEU A 61 2.10 12.08 7.01
N TYR A 62 1.46 10.98 6.70
CA TYR A 62 1.70 10.17 5.52
C TYR A 62 0.36 9.59 5.02
N TYR A 63 0.38 8.91 3.90
CA TYR A 63 -0.81 8.45 3.20
C TYR A 63 -0.65 6.99 2.82
N GLY A 64 -1.73 6.24 2.88
CA GLY A 64 -1.77 4.84 2.47
C GLY A 64 -2.89 4.61 1.47
N ILE A 65 -2.63 3.69 0.55
CA ILE A 65 -3.63 3.06 -0.29
C ILE A 65 -3.45 1.56 -0.20
N GLU A 66 -4.52 0.85 0.04
CA GLU A 66 -4.60 -0.60 0.10
C GLU A 66 -5.55 -1.06 -1.00
N VAL A 67 -5.09 -1.98 -1.84
CA VAL A 67 -5.84 -2.43 -3.01
C VAL A 67 -6.00 -3.95 -2.94
N ASP A 68 -7.24 -4.40 -2.94
CA ASP A 68 -7.56 -5.82 -2.90
C ASP A 68 -7.48 -6.50 -4.29
N PRO A 69 -7.62 -7.83 -4.38
CA PRO A 69 -7.56 -8.55 -5.65
C PRO A 69 -8.66 -8.19 -6.67
N ASP A 70 -9.77 -7.59 -6.25
CA ASP A 70 -10.82 -7.06 -7.14
C ASP A 70 -10.56 -5.60 -7.57
N GLY A 71 -9.53 -4.96 -6.99
CA GLY A 71 -9.17 -3.57 -7.27
C GLY A 71 -10.00 -2.55 -6.47
N ARG A 72 -10.70 -3.02 -5.44
CA ARG A 72 -11.33 -2.12 -4.47
C ARG A 72 -10.24 -1.50 -3.61
N VAL A 73 -10.43 -0.27 -3.18
CA VAL A 73 -9.39 0.49 -2.50
C VAL A 73 -9.87 1.06 -1.17
N HIS A 74 -9.05 0.89 -0.15
CA HIS A 74 -9.12 1.67 1.07
C HIS A 74 -7.95 2.66 1.08
N ASP A 75 -8.23 3.94 0.95
CA ASP A 75 -7.25 5.00 1.01
C ASP A 75 -7.50 5.92 2.21
N TYR A 76 -6.42 6.35 2.83
CA TYR A 76 -6.47 7.07 4.10
C TYR A 76 -5.25 7.97 4.30
N SER A 77 -5.40 8.94 5.19
CA SER A 77 -4.26 9.68 5.74
C SER A 77 -3.96 9.23 7.17
N ILE A 78 -2.68 9.27 7.54
CA ILE A 78 -2.24 8.79 8.85
C ILE A 78 -1.40 9.87 9.52
N LYS A 79 -1.78 10.26 10.75
CA LYS A 79 -0.88 10.96 11.65
C LYS A 79 -0.09 9.94 12.47
N TYR A 80 1.20 10.18 12.61
CA TYR A 80 2.05 9.30 13.37
C TYR A 80 1.62 9.28 14.86
N TYR A 81 1.54 8.15 15.55
CA TYR A 81 1.70 6.80 15.01
C TYR A 81 0.31 6.14 14.92
N ARG A 82 -0.09 5.67 13.72
CA ARG A 82 -1.30 4.88 13.46
C ARG A 82 -2.63 5.60 13.82
N HIS A 83 -2.69 6.93 13.67
CA HIS A 83 -3.94 7.68 13.79
C HIS A 83 -4.56 7.86 12.42
N PHE A 84 -5.42 6.92 12.03
CA PHE A 84 -6.03 6.84 10.70
C PHE A 84 -7.18 7.83 10.54
N ASP A 85 -7.26 8.42 9.34
CA ASP A 85 -8.44 9.10 8.83
C ASP A 85 -8.89 8.43 7.53
N SER A 86 -9.76 7.43 7.64
CA SER A 86 -10.32 6.66 6.52
C SER A 86 -11.37 7.44 5.71
N LYS A 87 -11.71 8.67 6.12
CA LYS A 87 -12.57 9.57 5.34
C LYS A 87 -11.80 10.37 4.30
N TRP A 88 -10.49 10.48 4.49
CA TRP A 88 -9.64 11.11 3.49
C TRP A 88 -9.57 10.22 2.25
N LYS A 89 -9.56 10.84 1.07
CA LYS A 89 -9.46 10.13 -0.20
C LYS A 89 -8.38 10.78 -1.07
N LEU A 90 -7.63 9.94 -1.79
CA LEU A 90 -6.61 10.41 -2.74
C LEU A 90 -7.28 10.88 -4.03
N ASP A 91 -7.17 12.16 -4.32
CA ASP A 91 -7.81 12.76 -5.49
C ASP A 91 -7.29 12.15 -6.80
N GLY A 92 -8.21 11.69 -7.65
CA GLY A 92 -7.93 11.12 -8.95
C GLY A 92 -7.31 9.73 -8.95
N LEU A 93 -7.24 9.04 -7.80
CA LEU A 93 -6.84 7.64 -7.75
C LEU A 93 -7.84 6.77 -8.54
N GLU A 94 -7.33 5.94 -9.43
CA GLU A 94 -8.08 4.89 -10.10
C GLU A 94 -7.37 3.55 -9.89
N THR A 95 -8.12 2.52 -9.55
CA THR A 95 -7.60 1.17 -9.32
C THR A 95 -8.40 0.12 -10.06
N LYS A 96 -7.76 -1.00 -10.35
CA LYS A 96 -8.36 -2.21 -10.89
C LYS A 96 -7.65 -3.43 -10.36
N GLY A 97 -8.38 -4.50 -10.19
CA GLY A 97 -7.84 -5.79 -9.81
C GLY A 97 -8.39 -6.91 -10.67
N LYS A 98 -7.70 -8.02 -10.65
CA LYS A 98 -8.13 -9.25 -11.30
C LYS A 98 -7.48 -10.46 -10.65
N VAL A 99 -8.29 -11.36 -10.14
CA VAL A 99 -7.85 -12.70 -9.76
C VAL A 99 -7.52 -13.50 -11.03
N THR A 100 -6.42 -14.23 -10.99
CA THR A 100 -5.88 -15.05 -12.08
C THR A 100 -5.78 -16.51 -11.65
N ASP A 101 -5.35 -17.39 -12.55
CA ASP A 101 -5.16 -18.83 -12.23
C ASP A 101 -3.98 -19.08 -11.26
N THR A 102 -3.12 -18.07 -11.03
CA THR A 102 -1.90 -18.20 -10.21
C THR A 102 -1.75 -17.13 -9.14
N GLY A 103 -2.84 -16.41 -8.83
CA GLY A 103 -2.85 -15.33 -7.85
C GLY A 103 -3.69 -14.16 -8.33
N TYR A 104 -3.16 -12.93 -8.28
CA TYR A 104 -3.89 -11.75 -8.73
C TYR A 104 -2.98 -10.65 -9.27
N VAL A 105 -3.58 -9.71 -9.99
CA VAL A 105 -2.95 -8.45 -10.41
C VAL A 105 -3.78 -7.31 -9.85
N ALA A 106 -3.12 -6.36 -9.19
CA ALA A 106 -3.71 -5.09 -8.79
C ALA A 106 -2.93 -3.96 -9.46
N GLU A 107 -3.63 -3.05 -10.10
CA GLU A 107 -3.02 -1.92 -10.81
C GLU A 107 -3.78 -0.61 -10.54
N GLY A 108 -3.11 0.50 -10.72
CA GLY A 108 -3.76 1.79 -10.61
C GLY A 108 -2.94 2.93 -11.18
N LYS A 109 -3.55 4.10 -11.15
CA LYS A 109 -2.89 5.35 -11.51
C LYS A 109 -3.25 6.45 -10.52
N ILE A 110 -2.32 7.37 -10.33
CA ILE A 110 -2.44 8.54 -9.47
C ILE A 110 -1.96 9.74 -10.27
N PRO A 111 -2.76 10.83 -10.43
CA PRO A 111 -2.28 12.05 -11.05
C PRO A 111 -1.04 12.58 -10.31
N LEU A 112 0.05 12.88 -11.01
CA LEU A 112 1.25 13.46 -10.41
C LEU A 112 0.92 14.76 -9.66
N LYS A 113 -0.03 15.53 -10.20
CA LYS A 113 -0.52 16.73 -9.55
C LYS A 113 -1.08 16.48 -8.15
N SER A 114 -1.78 15.38 -7.93
CA SER A 114 -2.32 15.04 -6.59
C SER A 114 -1.19 14.77 -5.60
N LEU A 115 -0.13 14.08 -6.03
CA LEU A 115 1.07 13.85 -5.21
C LEU A 115 1.84 15.16 -4.93
N GLU A 116 1.90 16.06 -5.91
CA GLU A 116 2.53 17.39 -5.77
C GLU A 116 1.74 18.31 -4.83
N ASP A 117 0.41 18.34 -4.94
CA ASP A 117 -0.47 19.14 -4.07
C ASP A 117 -0.35 18.71 -2.60
N LEU A 118 -0.12 17.41 -2.36
CA LEU A 118 0.19 16.85 -1.05
C LEU A 118 1.65 17.06 -0.62
N LYS A 119 2.50 17.66 -1.49
CA LYS A 119 3.94 17.90 -1.27
C LYS A 119 4.75 16.63 -1.02
N LEU A 120 4.33 15.54 -1.67
CA LEU A 120 4.99 14.24 -1.53
C LEU A 120 6.25 14.15 -2.40
N ILE A 121 6.25 14.81 -3.56
CA ILE A 121 7.40 14.82 -4.49
C ILE A 121 8.28 16.04 -4.18
N ASN A 122 9.55 15.79 -3.88
CA ASN A 122 10.55 16.82 -3.64
C ASN A 122 11.83 16.52 -4.44
N ASN A 123 12.20 17.40 -5.37
CA ASN A 123 13.35 17.20 -6.27
C ASN A 123 13.30 15.85 -7.01
N ASP A 124 12.15 15.53 -7.58
CA ASP A 124 11.89 14.27 -8.29
C ASP A 124 12.02 13.00 -7.41
N VAL A 125 11.94 13.14 -6.08
CA VAL A 125 11.98 12.03 -5.10
C VAL A 125 10.75 12.06 -4.22
N MET A 126 10.20 10.88 -3.99
CA MET A 126 9.12 10.64 -3.03
C MET A 126 9.49 9.46 -2.13
N CYS A 127 9.29 9.61 -0.82
CA CYS A 127 9.33 8.47 0.09
C CYS A 127 8.14 7.57 -0.14
N ALA A 128 8.38 6.29 -0.36
CA ALA A 128 7.33 5.32 -0.61
C ALA A 128 7.59 4.00 0.10
N GLY A 129 6.53 3.39 0.58
CA GLY A 129 6.51 2.02 1.05
C GLY A 129 5.74 1.14 0.08
N VAL A 130 6.21 -0.07 -0.15
CA VAL A 130 5.57 -1.07 -1.01
C VAL A 130 5.41 -2.33 -0.20
N TYR A 131 4.17 -2.79 -0.04
CA TYR A 131 3.86 -3.88 0.87
C TYR A 131 2.82 -4.83 0.29
N ARG A 132 2.72 -6.00 0.91
CA ARG A 132 1.64 -6.95 0.73
C ARG A 132 1.26 -7.52 2.09
N ALA A 133 -0.02 -7.52 2.38
CA ALA A 133 -0.59 -8.37 3.40
C ALA A 133 -1.08 -9.65 2.71
N GLU A 134 -0.54 -10.75 3.15
CA GLU A 134 -0.84 -12.10 2.68
C GLU A 134 -1.74 -12.78 3.70
N PHE A 135 -2.86 -13.28 3.25
CA PHE A 135 -3.78 -14.06 4.06
C PHE A 135 -3.91 -15.47 3.46
N SER A 136 -4.00 -16.47 4.31
CA SER A 136 -4.27 -17.84 3.87
C SER A 136 -5.43 -18.41 4.65
N THR A 137 -6.26 -19.21 3.98
CA THR A 137 -7.36 -19.92 4.61
C THR A 137 -6.84 -20.85 5.70
N PRO A 138 -7.37 -20.80 6.93
CA PRO A 138 -6.90 -21.66 8.00
C PRO A 138 -7.17 -23.14 7.70
N GLU A 139 -6.28 -24.03 8.14
CA GLU A 139 -6.42 -25.48 7.94
C GLU A 139 -7.67 -26.05 8.62
N LYS A 140 -8.16 -25.37 9.65
CA LYS A 140 -9.35 -25.80 10.41
C LYS A 140 -10.37 -24.68 10.49
N ASP A 141 -11.62 -25.06 10.31
CA ASP A 141 -12.74 -24.13 10.51
C ASP A 141 -12.72 -23.53 11.92
N GLY A 142 -12.71 -22.19 11.98
CA GLY A 142 -12.75 -21.42 13.22
C GLY A 142 -11.37 -21.00 13.76
N ASP A 143 -10.28 -21.38 13.12
CA ASP A 143 -8.98 -20.81 13.39
C ASP A 143 -8.85 -19.43 12.67
N ASP A 144 -7.99 -18.55 13.21
CA ASP A 144 -7.70 -17.28 12.57
C ASP A 144 -6.93 -17.49 11.26
N PRO A 145 -7.11 -16.65 10.24
CA PRO A 145 -6.31 -16.67 9.02
C PRO A 145 -4.82 -16.56 9.33
N ILE A 146 -4.00 -17.28 8.59
CA ILE A 146 -2.55 -17.09 8.65
C ILE A 146 -2.26 -15.78 7.93
N MET A 147 -1.53 -14.88 8.59
CA MET A 147 -1.13 -13.58 8.04
C MET A 147 0.37 -13.50 7.90
N GLU A 148 0.83 -13.08 6.72
CA GLU A 148 2.23 -12.74 6.47
C GLU A 148 2.35 -11.31 5.96
N TRP A 149 3.31 -10.57 6.54
CA TRP A 149 3.56 -9.18 6.18
C TRP A 149 4.83 -9.08 5.35
N ILE A 150 4.68 -8.69 4.09
CA ILE A 150 5.75 -8.63 3.10
C ILE A 150 6.05 -7.17 2.77
N SER A 151 7.29 -6.74 2.93
CA SER A 151 7.73 -5.37 2.65
C SER A 151 8.89 -5.32 1.67
N TRP A 152 8.91 -4.30 0.81
CA TRP A 152 10.03 -4.01 -0.07
C TRP A 152 11.30 -3.65 0.70
N VAL A 153 11.16 -2.81 1.72
CA VAL A 153 12.25 -2.41 2.62
C VAL A 153 12.00 -3.04 3.98
N ASP A 154 13.00 -3.75 4.51
CA ASP A 154 12.94 -4.35 5.84
C ASP A 154 12.74 -3.26 6.91
N PRO A 155 11.64 -3.26 7.67
CA PRO A 155 11.33 -2.22 8.65
C PRO A 155 12.29 -2.20 9.85
N LYS A 156 13.08 -3.25 10.09
CA LYS A 156 14.02 -3.38 11.23
C LYS A 156 13.32 -3.32 12.58
N THR A 157 12.09 -3.79 12.65
CA THR A 157 11.29 -3.89 13.87
C THR A 157 11.28 -5.34 14.39
N GLU A 158 11.03 -5.54 15.70
CA GLU A 158 10.91 -6.88 16.28
C GLU A 158 9.67 -7.62 15.77
N GLU A 159 8.56 -6.89 15.64
CA GLU A 159 7.32 -7.36 15.03
C GLU A 159 7.09 -6.63 13.71
N PRO A 160 6.45 -7.27 12.71
CA PRO A 160 6.16 -6.63 11.43
C PRO A 160 5.37 -5.32 11.60
N ASP A 161 5.89 -4.23 11.05
CA ASP A 161 5.24 -2.94 11.09
C ASP A 161 5.56 -2.10 9.84
N PHE A 162 4.53 -1.83 9.04
CA PHE A 162 4.66 -0.98 7.85
C PHE A 162 4.61 0.52 8.17
N HIS A 163 4.07 0.88 9.35
CA HIS A 163 3.82 2.26 9.74
C HIS A 163 5.00 2.94 10.42
N VAL A 164 6.22 2.51 10.12
CA VAL A 164 7.47 3.07 10.64
C VAL A 164 8.34 3.62 9.52
N ASN A 165 9.11 4.67 9.79
CA ASN A 165 9.97 5.33 8.78
C ASN A 165 10.94 4.35 8.11
N SER A 166 11.43 3.36 8.87
CA SER A 166 12.41 2.37 8.38
C SER A 166 11.85 1.43 7.33
N SER A 167 10.53 1.35 7.15
CA SER A 167 9.87 0.53 6.13
C SER A 167 9.79 1.20 4.76
N PHE A 168 10.13 2.50 4.66
CA PHE A 168 10.05 3.27 3.43
C PHE A 168 11.38 3.25 2.67
N GLY A 169 11.29 3.30 1.36
CA GLY A 169 12.38 3.58 0.41
C GLY A 169 12.11 4.87 -0.36
N GLU A 170 12.78 5.03 -1.51
CA GLU A 170 12.64 6.20 -2.36
C GLU A 170 12.18 5.81 -3.77
N PHE A 171 11.12 6.45 -4.25
CA PHE A 171 10.80 6.49 -5.67
C PHE A 171 11.45 7.71 -6.30
N ARG A 172 12.12 7.49 -7.46
CA ARG A 172 12.75 8.55 -8.24
C ARG A 172 12.03 8.68 -9.58
N PHE A 173 11.42 9.83 -9.78
CA PHE A 173 10.70 10.15 -11.02
C PHE A 173 11.72 10.55 -12.08
N LEU A 174 11.93 9.67 -13.05
CA LEU A 174 12.82 9.94 -14.18
C LEU A 174 12.05 10.78 -15.23
N LYS A 175 12.73 11.78 -15.76
CA LYS A 175 12.21 12.64 -16.86
C LYS A 175 12.51 12.04 -18.21
#